data_ce05b2523858d3aed247f412ac9c1919
#
_entry.id   ce05b2523858d3aed247f412ac9c1919
#
_cell.length_a   1.000
_cell.length_b   1.000
_cell.length_c   1.000
_cell.angle_alpha   90.00
_cell.angle_beta   90.00
_cell.angle_gamma   90.00
#
_symmetry.space_group_name_H-M   'P 1'
#
loop_
_entity.id
_entity.type
_entity.pdbx_description
1 polymer ?
#
loop_
_entity_poly.entity_id
_entity_poly.type
_entity_poly.pdbx_seq_one_letter_code
_entity_poly.pdbx_strand_id
1 'polypeptide(L)'
;MLNNKLLNQLLALTPLEEQQRRNQTFIEDLPQAAFDSKEKSSRTLTNYFFKNQDIYLSKHNRFAAYPNHKHTFFEINYVLQGQAKEVIAGKTVTLNQGDLILLDIGTSHSIQALGENDLLINILFQIIT
;
A
#
# COMPACT_ATOMS: atom_id res chain seq x y z
N MET A 1 3.49 1.76 -22.48
CA MET A 1 4.44 0.72 -22.10
C MET A 1 5.48 1.30 -21.16
N LEU A 2 5.78 0.62 -20.08
CA LEU A 2 6.72 1.13 -19.07
C LEU A 2 8.15 1.05 -19.59
N ASN A 3 8.93 2.11 -19.34
CA ASN A 3 10.36 2.14 -19.66
C ASN A 3 11.09 1.07 -18.84
N ASN A 4 11.96 0.27 -19.48
CA ASN A 4 12.70 -0.80 -18.81
C ASN A 4 13.55 -0.29 -17.64
N LYS A 5 14.12 0.91 -17.77
CA LYS A 5 14.91 1.50 -16.70
C LYS A 5 14.05 1.77 -15.46
N LEU A 6 12.87 2.35 -15.65
CA LEU A 6 11.94 2.61 -14.54
C LEU A 6 11.45 1.29 -13.93
N LEU A 7 11.10 0.32 -14.77
CA LEU A 7 10.66 -0.99 -14.30
C LEU A 7 11.74 -1.64 -13.44
N ASN A 8 12.99 -1.62 -13.88
CA ASN A 8 14.11 -2.20 -13.13
C ASN A 8 14.33 -1.47 -11.81
N GLN A 9 14.14 -0.15 -11.76
CA GLN A 9 14.22 0.62 -10.53
C GLN A 9 13.13 0.22 -9.54
N LEU A 10 11.92 0.01 -10.03
CA LEU A 10 10.79 -0.40 -9.18
C LEU A 10 10.93 -1.84 -8.69
N LEU A 11 11.51 -2.72 -9.51
CA LEU A 11 11.73 -4.13 -9.14
C LEU A 11 12.94 -4.32 -8.22
N ALA A 12 13.84 -3.33 -8.14
CA ALA A 12 14.97 -3.41 -7.23
C ALA A 12 14.48 -3.51 -5.78
N LEU A 13 15.12 -4.40 -5.02
CA LEU A 13 14.76 -4.61 -3.62
C LEU A 13 15.17 -3.43 -2.76
N THR A 14 14.24 -2.93 -1.94
CA THR A 14 14.59 -1.99 -0.87
C THR A 14 15.12 -2.77 0.32
N PRO A 15 15.85 -2.12 1.26
CA PRO A 15 16.29 -2.79 2.48
C PRO A 15 15.13 -3.41 3.27
N LEU A 16 13.98 -2.73 3.33
CA LEU A 16 12.81 -3.25 4.01
C LEU A 16 12.27 -4.50 3.32
N GLU A 17 12.20 -4.48 1.99
CA GLU A 17 11.74 -5.65 1.22
C GLU A 17 12.68 -6.84 1.42
N GLU A 18 13.98 -6.61 1.50
CA GLU A 18 14.92 -7.69 1.76
C GLU A 18 14.68 -8.33 3.13
N GLN A 19 14.42 -7.53 4.14
CA GLN A 19 14.12 -8.03 5.47
C GLN A 19 12.81 -8.80 5.50
N GLN A 20 11.76 -8.27 4.87
CA GLN A 20 10.47 -8.95 4.78
C GLN A 20 10.58 -10.26 4.00
N ARG A 21 11.36 -10.28 2.93
CA ARG A 21 11.61 -11.49 2.15
C ARG A 21 12.31 -12.56 2.99
N ARG A 22 13.30 -12.16 3.77
CA ARG A 22 14.08 -13.06 4.62
C ARG A 22 13.24 -13.63 5.75
N ASN A 23 12.47 -12.78 6.42
CA ASN A 23 11.73 -13.13 7.63
C ASN A 23 10.27 -13.52 7.35
N GLN A 24 9.75 -13.18 6.17
CA GLN A 24 8.35 -13.39 5.76
C GLN A 24 7.35 -12.84 6.76
N THR A 25 7.72 -11.73 7.41
CA THR A 25 6.92 -11.07 8.44
C THR A 25 6.87 -9.59 8.14
N PHE A 26 5.69 -9.00 8.32
CA PHE A 26 5.50 -7.57 8.16
C PHE A 26 6.41 -6.78 9.10
N ILE A 27 7.07 -5.76 8.55
CA ILE A 27 7.91 -4.84 9.30
C ILE A 27 7.31 -3.45 9.17
N GLU A 28 7.02 -2.82 10.31
CA GLU A 28 6.46 -1.46 10.32
C GLU A 28 7.51 -0.44 9.91
N ASP A 29 7.24 0.32 8.85
CA ASP A 29 8.13 1.39 8.39
C ASP A 29 7.54 2.79 8.61
N LEU A 30 6.32 2.88 9.13
CA LEU A 30 5.69 4.16 9.38
C LEU A 30 5.91 4.59 10.83
N PRO A 31 6.15 5.91 11.06
CA PRO A 31 6.27 6.41 12.42
C PRO A 31 4.90 6.45 13.09
N GLN A 32 4.91 6.51 14.42
CA GLN A 32 3.69 6.54 15.20
C GLN A 32 2.78 7.72 14.83
N ALA A 33 3.36 8.83 14.36
CA ALA A 33 2.62 10.01 13.92
C ALA A 33 1.72 9.76 12.72
N ALA A 34 1.92 8.66 11.97
CA ALA A 34 1.08 8.30 10.85
C ALA A 34 -0.27 7.71 11.27
N PHE A 35 -0.42 7.31 12.52
CA PHE A 35 -1.60 6.62 13.04
C PHE A 35 -2.44 7.51 13.93
N ASP A 36 -3.75 7.23 13.98
CA ASP A 36 -4.66 7.90 14.89
C ASP A 36 -4.40 7.40 16.31
N SER A 37 -4.00 8.30 17.19
CA SER A 37 -3.68 7.98 18.58
C SER A 37 -4.91 7.65 19.42
N LYS A 38 -6.10 8.00 18.96
CA LYS A 38 -7.35 7.76 19.68
C LYS A 38 -7.92 6.36 19.45
N GLU A 39 -7.51 5.71 18.37
CA GLU A 39 -7.97 4.36 18.02
C GLU A 39 -6.87 3.35 18.20
N LYS A 40 -6.68 2.89 19.44
CA LYS A 40 -5.59 1.94 19.74
C LYS A 40 -5.85 0.51 19.26
N SER A 41 -7.11 0.16 19.01
CA SER A 41 -7.49 -1.20 18.63
C SER A 41 -7.49 -1.45 17.12
N SER A 42 -7.40 -0.40 16.30
CA SER A 42 -7.36 -0.51 14.86
C SER A 42 -6.25 0.35 14.27
N ARG A 43 -5.72 -0.08 13.14
CA ARG A 43 -4.70 0.69 12.43
C ARG A 43 -5.41 1.71 11.55
N THR A 44 -5.51 2.95 12.02
CA THR A 44 -6.07 4.05 11.24
C THR A 44 -4.97 5.02 10.86
N LEU A 45 -4.69 5.13 9.56
CA LEU A 45 -3.72 6.08 9.03
C LEU A 45 -4.37 7.43 8.84
N THR A 46 -3.63 8.49 9.14
CA THR A 46 -4.13 9.86 9.09
C THR A 46 -3.39 10.68 8.03
N ASN A 47 -3.56 11.98 8.06
CA ASN A 47 -3.03 12.90 7.04
C ASN A 47 -1.51 13.11 7.10
N TYR A 48 -0.77 12.27 7.79
CA TYR A 48 0.69 12.32 7.87
C TYR A 48 1.37 12.48 6.51
N PHE A 49 0.81 11.82 5.48
CA PHE A 49 1.39 11.77 4.14
C PHE A 49 1.26 13.08 3.35
N PHE A 50 0.44 14.01 3.83
CA PHE A 50 0.04 15.19 3.04
C PHE A 50 0.61 16.50 3.59
N LYS A 51 1.71 16.43 4.34
CA LYS A 51 2.24 17.57 5.04
C LYS A 51 2.54 18.78 4.14
N ASN A 52 3.01 18.53 2.93
CA ASN A 52 3.32 19.57 1.94
C ASN A 52 2.87 19.20 0.53
N GLN A 53 1.88 18.31 0.42
CA GLN A 53 1.44 17.80 -0.87
C GLN A 53 0.02 17.27 -0.78
N ASP A 54 -0.70 17.26 -1.89
CA ASP A 54 -2.08 16.79 -1.96
C ASP A 54 -2.17 15.34 -2.43
N ILE A 55 -1.10 14.82 -3.01
CA ILE A 55 -1.03 13.46 -3.54
C ILE A 55 0.28 12.83 -3.07
N TYR A 56 0.20 11.60 -2.61
CA TYR A 56 1.36 10.83 -2.19
C TYR A 56 1.40 9.50 -2.95
N LEU A 57 2.52 9.24 -3.63
CA LEU A 57 2.72 8.03 -4.41
C LEU A 57 3.77 7.16 -3.74
N SER A 58 3.51 5.85 -3.65
CA SER A 58 4.50 4.91 -3.13
C SER A 58 4.33 3.55 -3.78
N LYS A 59 5.41 2.79 -3.79
CA LYS A 59 5.38 1.37 -4.13
C LYS A 59 5.10 0.58 -2.86
N HIS A 60 4.13 -0.35 -2.92
CA HIS A 60 3.83 -1.23 -1.80
C HIS A 60 4.99 -2.20 -1.56
N ASN A 61 5.41 -2.34 -0.31
CA ASN A 61 6.51 -3.23 0.06
C ASN A 61 6.10 -4.70 -0.14
N ARG A 62 6.96 -5.46 -0.82
CA ARG A 62 6.71 -6.86 -1.17
C ARG A 62 7.13 -7.82 -0.05
N PHE A 63 6.73 -9.07 -0.19
CA PHE A 63 7.17 -10.26 0.56
C PHE A 63 6.58 -10.46 1.94
N ALA A 64 5.70 -9.58 2.39
CA ALA A 64 4.96 -9.78 3.62
C ALA A 64 3.54 -9.25 3.48
N ALA A 65 2.61 -9.88 4.15
CA ALA A 65 1.23 -9.41 4.17
C ALA A 65 1.15 -8.09 4.94
N TYR A 66 0.43 -7.13 4.39
CA TYR A 66 0.19 -5.86 5.06
C TYR A 66 -1.07 -5.98 5.92
N PRO A 67 -1.00 -5.63 7.20
CA PRO A 67 -2.10 -5.87 8.13
C PRO A 67 -3.34 -5.03 7.82
N ASN A 68 -4.48 -5.51 8.30
CA ASN A 68 -5.74 -4.82 8.15
C ASN A 68 -5.66 -3.41 8.73
N HIS A 69 -6.14 -2.42 7.98
CA HIS A 69 -6.07 -1.02 8.35
C HIS A 69 -7.16 -0.24 7.63
N LYS A 70 -7.35 0.99 8.04
CA LYS A 70 -8.20 1.97 7.35
C LYS A 70 -7.50 3.33 7.39
N HIS A 71 -8.04 4.30 6.67
CA HIS A 71 -7.42 5.62 6.60
C HIS A 71 -8.46 6.73 6.43
N THR A 72 -8.04 7.96 6.73
CA THR A 72 -8.90 9.15 6.68
C THR A 72 -8.81 9.88 5.33
N PHE A 73 -8.21 9.25 4.35
CA PHE A 73 -8.01 9.79 3.00
C PHE A 73 -8.42 8.73 1.98
N PHE A 74 -8.41 9.11 0.71
CA PHE A 74 -8.68 8.17 -0.39
C PHE A 74 -7.39 7.50 -0.84
N GLU A 75 -7.51 6.27 -1.30
CA GLU A 75 -6.39 5.53 -1.85
C GLU A 75 -6.79 4.82 -3.13
N ILE A 76 -5.92 4.89 -4.14
CA ILE A 76 -6.03 4.04 -5.32
C ILE A 76 -4.88 3.04 -5.25
N ASN A 77 -5.20 1.76 -5.42
CA ASN A 77 -4.21 0.72 -5.61
C ASN A 77 -4.20 0.33 -7.08
N TYR A 78 -3.07 0.47 -7.73
CA TYR A 78 -2.90 0.17 -9.15
C TYR A 78 -1.85 -0.92 -9.34
N VAL A 79 -2.22 -2.02 -10.02
CA VAL A 79 -1.28 -3.10 -10.31
C VAL A 79 -0.54 -2.77 -11.61
N LEU A 80 0.69 -2.34 -11.46
CA LEU A 80 1.55 -2.00 -12.58
C LEU A 80 2.06 -3.25 -13.28
N GLN A 81 2.36 -4.31 -12.51
CA GLN A 81 2.84 -5.59 -13.01
C GLN A 81 2.44 -6.70 -12.04
N GLY A 82 2.17 -7.89 -12.57
CA GLY A 82 1.84 -9.04 -11.75
C GLY A 82 0.42 -9.03 -11.24
N GLN A 83 0.24 -9.33 -9.97
CA GLN A 83 -1.08 -9.50 -9.36
C GLN A 83 -1.03 -9.10 -7.89
N ALA A 84 -2.15 -8.62 -7.37
CA ALA A 84 -2.31 -8.33 -5.95
C ALA A 84 -3.63 -8.89 -5.46
N LYS A 85 -3.63 -9.48 -4.26
CA LYS A 85 -4.85 -9.94 -3.59
C LYS A 85 -5.06 -9.12 -2.33
N GLU A 86 -6.25 -8.56 -2.20
CA GLU A 86 -6.61 -7.72 -1.06
C GLU A 86 -7.88 -8.26 -0.42
N VAL A 87 -8.01 -8.05 0.88
CA VAL A 87 -9.27 -8.27 1.58
C VAL A 87 -9.84 -6.89 1.90
N ILE A 88 -10.96 -6.55 1.29
CA ILE A 88 -11.57 -5.24 1.38
C ILE A 88 -12.97 -5.37 1.97
N ALA A 89 -13.19 -4.75 3.12
CA ALA A 89 -14.47 -4.86 3.85
C ALA A 89 -14.91 -6.32 4.00
N GLY A 90 -13.95 -7.20 4.29
CA GLY A 90 -14.19 -8.63 4.49
C GLY A 90 -14.26 -9.48 3.22
N LYS A 91 -14.10 -8.89 2.04
CA LYS A 91 -14.18 -9.62 0.77
C LYS A 91 -12.82 -9.68 0.10
N THR A 92 -12.44 -10.87 -0.38
CA THR A 92 -11.19 -11.05 -1.13
C THR A 92 -11.38 -10.57 -2.56
N VAL A 93 -10.49 -9.69 -2.99
CA VAL A 93 -10.47 -9.13 -4.34
C VAL A 93 -9.12 -9.43 -4.97
N THR A 94 -9.12 -9.91 -6.20
CA THR A 94 -7.90 -10.13 -6.97
C THR A 94 -7.78 -9.06 -8.03
N LEU A 95 -6.66 -8.33 -7.98
CA LEU A 95 -6.33 -7.31 -8.97
C LEU A 95 -5.25 -7.86 -9.89
N ASN A 96 -5.48 -7.81 -11.18
CA ASN A 96 -4.52 -8.23 -12.20
C ASN A 96 -3.80 -7.01 -12.77
N GLN A 97 -2.75 -7.25 -13.54
CA GLN A 97 -1.99 -6.17 -14.17
C GLN A 97 -2.92 -5.23 -14.93
N GLY A 98 -2.79 -3.94 -14.67
CA GLY A 98 -3.63 -2.91 -15.28
C GLY A 98 -4.91 -2.60 -14.50
N ASP A 99 -5.28 -3.42 -13.52
CA ASP A 99 -6.45 -3.15 -12.69
C ASP A 99 -6.12 -2.09 -11.63
N LEU A 100 -7.14 -1.34 -11.26
CA LEU A 100 -7.05 -0.43 -10.13
C LEU A 100 -8.32 -0.51 -9.30
N ILE A 101 -8.21 -0.16 -8.02
CA ILE A 101 -9.35 -0.06 -7.12
C ILE A 101 -9.25 1.23 -6.32
N LEU A 102 -10.37 1.90 -6.13
CA LEU A 102 -10.48 3.07 -5.28
C LEU A 102 -11.00 2.64 -3.91
N LEU A 103 -10.24 2.96 -2.88
CA LEU A 103 -10.60 2.68 -1.49
C LEU A 103 -11.09 3.97 -0.84
N ASP A 104 -12.33 3.93 -0.38
CA ASP A 104 -12.97 5.07 0.27
C ASP A 104 -12.43 5.28 1.67
N ILE A 105 -12.64 6.48 2.20
CA ILE A 105 -12.33 6.84 3.57
C ILE A 105 -13.01 5.84 4.52
N GLY A 106 -12.24 5.32 5.49
CA GLY A 106 -12.77 4.43 6.51
C GLY A 106 -12.96 2.97 6.09
N THR A 107 -12.63 2.61 4.86
CA THR A 107 -12.74 1.23 4.39
C THR A 107 -11.58 0.39 4.93
N SER A 108 -11.92 -0.66 5.68
CA SER A 108 -10.92 -1.61 6.19
C SER A 108 -10.40 -2.49 5.06
N HIS A 109 -9.09 -2.64 4.99
CA HIS A 109 -8.47 -3.49 3.97
C HIS A 109 -7.11 -4.00 4.42
N SER A 110 -6.71 -5.13 3.85
CA SER A 110 -5.40 -5.73 4.02
C SER A 110 -4.92 -6.23 2.67
N ILE A 111 -3.61 -6.42 2.53
CA ILE A 111 -3.01 -6.85 1.27
C ILE A 111 -2.19 -8.10 1.56
N GLN A 112 -2.41 -9.16 0.78
CA GLN A 112 -1.62 -10.38 0.90
C GLN A 112 -0.20 -10.13 0.39
N ALA A 113 0.74 -10.98 0.82
CA ALA A 113 2.15 -10.82 0.42
C ALA A 113 2.29 -10.82 -1.10
N LEU A 114 2.95 -9.79 -1.61
CA LEU A 114 3.32 -9.69 -3.01
C LEU A 114 4.61 -10.46 -3.27
N GLY A 115 4.75 -10.99 -4.47
CA GLY A 115 5.96 -11.70 -4.89
C GLY A 115 6.95 -10.78 -5.61
N GLU A 116 8.04 -11.38 -6.06
CA GLU A 116 9.18 -10.68 -6.66
C GLU A 116 8.80 -9.81 -7.87
N ASN A 117 7.84 -10.28 -8.68
CA ASN A 117 7.46 -9.61 -9.91
C ASN A 117 6.15 -8.83 -9.80
N ASP A 118 5.60 -8.71 -8.60
CA ASP A 118 4.38 -7.97 -8.37
C ASP A 118 4.69 -6.53 -8.00
N LEU A 119 4.11 -5.58 -8.72
CA LEU A 119 4.27 -4.16 -8.44
C LEU A 119 2.90 -3.52 -8.22
N LEU A 120 2.64 -3.12 -6.99
CA LEU A 120 1.43 -2.42 -6.59
C LEU A 120 1.81 -0.99 -6.22
N ILE A 121 1.17 -0.04 -6.89
CA ILE A 121 1.41 1.39 -6.64
C ILE A 121 0.25 1.93 -5.81
N ASN A 122 0.58 2.57 -4.71
CA ASN A 122 -0.39 3.24 -3.84
C ASN A 122 -0.44 4.72 -4.18
N ILE A 123 -1.62 5.22 -4.46
CA ILE A 123 -1.85 6.64 -4.72
C ILE A 123 -2.80 7.15 -3.65
N LEU A 124 -2.27 7.96 -2.73
CA LEU A 124 -3.05 8.52 -1.63
C LEU A 124 -3.41 9.95 -1.99
N PHE A 125 -4.66 10.36 -1.69
CA PHE A 125 -5.07 11.75 -1.96
C PHE A 125 -6.18 12.20 -1.03
N GLN A 126 -6.29 13.51 -0.89
CA GLN A 126 -7.36 14.14 -0.12
C GLN A 126 -8.17 15.03 -1.06
N ILE A 127 -9.48 15.11 -0.79
CA ILE A 127 -10.32 16.10 -1.44
C ILE A 127 -10.50 17.23 -0.42
N ILE A 128 -9.98 18.41 -0.77
CA ILE A 128 -10.12 19.59 0.05
C ILE A 128 -11.31 20.38 -0.47
N THR A 129 -12.31 20.54 0.38
CA THR A 129 -13.51 21.33 0.06
C THR A 129 -13.46 22.69 0.74
#